data_e93f1ddbe34a653796e013098bf32043
#
_entry.id   e93f1ddbe34a653796e013098bf32043
#
_cell.length_a   1.000
_cell.length_b   1.000
_cell.length_c   1.000
_cell.angle_alpha   90.00
_cell.angle_beta   90.00
_cell.angle_gamma   90.00
#
_symmetry.space_group_name_H-M   'P 1'
#
loop_
_entity.id
_entity.type
_entity.pdbx_description
1 polymer ?
#
loop_
_entity_poly.entity_id
_entity_poly.type
_entity_poly.pdbx_seq_one_letter_code
_entity_poly.pdbx_strand_id
1 'polypeptide(L)'
;MFLNIDQQLARCERVIRQRVRPHIHRTIEPLSIEAFDIPGEPMPATDFFVHESKGDVPFRPFAVGSVWGTTWGTTWFRLRGKLPMGYPKSKPLELSIDLGWLDHSVGGHVEGMVYRSDGTVLKALHPRNRWVPFIDADGTCHMAIGNDGMFTVYIEAACNPLILGITTFDETGLGDHATGKPETQYVFRTAELTEYDERFEEYRLDLDAIQGLMKTLPDKESTRYYQLAKALQRSLNIFDEQHPDTVVEAREALSEVLSRPANASALHVGAVGHAHIDSAWLWPVRETRRKVARTVSNVLALMDKYPDFTYAMSSAQQYAWLEQDHPDLFVRMLQRIKQGRFIPVGGMWVESDGNLPAGESLIRQIAYGKRYFREHLGVEPHGIWLPDSFGYTGAWPQIARRAGYDWFLTQKISWNDTTEFPHHSFQWEGIDGTRILTHFPPSDTYSACVTAEELMYTEHNFRDKDLSDCALMLFGYGDGGGGPTREMLGRLKRFHDLEGLPKVETSGPDELFDMIRKQIVDEAGEESPIWHGELYLELHRGTLTSQQEMKRGCRNEETWLRAVEYLCAAAAIDDSSYTYP
;
A
#
# COMPACT_ATOMS: atom_id res chain seq x y z
N MET A 1 -11.20 27.53 35.46
CA MET A 1 -9.99 26.74 35.17
C MET A 1 -9.56 27.11 33.75
N PHE A 2 -8.42 27.74 33.58
CA PHE A 2 -7.91 28.08 32.25
C PHE A 2 -7.57 26.78 31.49
N LEU A 3 -8.19 26.52 30.35
CA LEU A 3 -7.87 25.43 29.48
C LEU A 3 -6.69 25.85 28.58
N ASN A 4 -5.49 25.44 28.92
CA ASN A 4 -4.33 25.64 28.03
C ASN A 4 -4.31 24.48 27.03
N ILE A 5 -4.81 24.74 25.81
CA ILE A 5 -5.03 23.73 24.79
C ILE A 5 -3.70 23.17 24.26
N ASP A 6 -2.68 23.99 24.05
CA ASP A 6 -1.36 23.52 23.58
C ASP A 6 -0.73 22.55 24.59
N GLN A 7 -0.87 22.82 25.87
CA GLN A 7 -0.43 21.89 26.93
C GLN A 7 -1.25 20.59 26.91
N GLN A 8 -2.55 20.63 26.59
CA GLN A 8 -3.37 19.43 26.49
C GLN A 8 -2.96 18.58 25.27
N LEU A 9 -2.69 19.19 24.12
CA LEU A 9 -2.19 18.50 22.95
C LEU A 9 -0.83 17.85 23.22
N ALA A 10 0.10 18.59 23.82
CA ALA A 10 1.40 18.04 24.22
C ALA A 10 1.27 16.93 25.28
N ARG A 11 0.30 17.03 26.20
CA ARG A 11 -0.03 15.96 27.15
C ARG A 11 -0.57 14.73 26.42
N CYS A 12 -1.46 14.91 25.43
CA CYS A 12 -2.01 13.83 24.62
C CYS A 12 -0.89 13.04 23.93
N GLU A 13 0.04 13.70 23.27
CA GLU A 13 1.19 13.06 22.63
C GLU A 13 2.05 12.24 23.62
N ARG A 14 2.30 12.79 24.82
CA ARG A 14 3.03 12.06 25.87
C ARG A 14 2.25 10.84 26.37
N VAL A 15 0.94 10.97 26.59
CA VAL A 15 0.08 9.87 27.04
C VAL A 15 0.04 8.77 25.97
N ILE A 16 -0.15 9.10 24.71
CA ILE A 16 -0.10 8.13 23.60
C ILE A 16 1.24 7.38 23.63
N ARG A 17 2.35 8.10 23.64
CA ARG A 17 3.69 7.50 23.53
C ARG A 17 4.10 6.68 24.75
N GLN A 18 3.85 7.20 25.95
CA GLN A 18 4.43 6.66 27.18
C GLN A 18 3.50 5.76 27.97
N ARG A 19 2.16 5.92 27.80
CA ARG A 19 1.16 5.28 28.65
C ARG A 19 0.15 4.40 27.90
N VAL A 20 -0.15 4.69 26.63
CA VAL A 20 -1.09 3.91 25.82
C VAL A 20 -0.35 2.87 24.97
N ARG A 21 0.61 3.31 24.14
CA ARG A 21 1.34 2.39 23.23
C ARG A 21 1.99 1.19 23.92
N PRO A 22 2.63 1.32 25.11
CA PRO A 22 3.23 0.17 25.78
C PRO A 22 2.23 -0.89 26.25
N HIS A 23 0.93 -0.54 26.33
CA HIS A 23 -0.13 -1.46 26.76
C HIS A 23 -0.88 -2.14 25.60
N ILE A 24 -0.64 -1.71 24.36
CA ILE A 24 -1.24 -2.33 23.18
C ILE A 24 -0.75 -3.78 23.01
N HIS A 25 0.56 -3.99 23.21
CA HIS A 25 1.17 -5.31 23.18
C HIS A 25 1.86 -5.60 24.51
N ARG A 26 1.43 -6.66 25.18
CA ARG A 26 2.05 -7.14 26.41
C ARG A 26 2.78 -8.44 26.14
N THR A 27 4.09 -8.45 26.34
CA THR A 27 4.94 -9.66 26.16
C THR A 27 4.47 -10.80 27.05
N ILE A 28 4.24 -11.96 26.45
CA ILE A 28 3.90 -13.21 27.12
C ILE A 28 5.13 -14.10 27.20
N GLU A 29 5.86 -14.25 26.07
CA GLU A 29 7.01 -15.12 25.96
C GLU A 29 7.97 -14.58 24.89
N PRO A 30 9.27 -14.49 25.16
CA PRO A 30 10.27 -14.25 24.13
C PRO A 30 10.43 -15.48 23.23
N LEU A 31 10.69 -15.26 21.94
CA LEU A 31 10.92 -16.35 21.00
C LEU A 31 12.41 -16.67 20.90
N SER A 32 12.75 -17.96 20.83
CA SER A 32 14.09 -18.38 20.44
C SER A 32 14.29 -18.21 18.93
N ILE A 33 15.48 -17.79 18.52
CA ILE A 33 15.79 -17.47 17.13
C ILE A 33 16.99 -18.28 16.67
N GLU A 34 16.89 -18.82 15.48
CA GLU A 34 17.99 -19.38 14.71
C GLU A 34 18.02 -18.72 13.35
N ALA A 35 19.20 -18.55 12.76
CA ALA A 35 19.36 -17.85 11.47
C ALA A 35 20.16 -18.71 10.47
N PHE A 36 19.81 -18.57 9.20
CA PHE A 36 20.53 -19.15 8.07
C PHE A 36 20.62 -18.11 6.95
N ASP A 37 21.83 -17.71 6.60
CA ASP A 37 22.07 -16.76 5.50
C ASP A 37 22.18 -17.55 4.19
N ILE A 38 21.33 -17.19 3.20
CA ILE A 38 21.36 -17.81 1.88
C ILE A 38 22.63 -17.34 1.14
N PRO A 39 23.46 -18.27 0.66
CA PRO A 39 24.60 -17.92 -0.16
C PRO A 39 24.14 -17.56 -1.59
N GLY A 40 24.33 -16.31 -2.01
CA GLY A 40 23.98 -15.85 -3.34
C GLY A 40 22.54 -15.37 -3.48
N GLU A 41 21.87 -15.76 -4.55
CA GLU A 41 20.50 -15.33 -4.87
C GLU A 41 19.44 -15.95 -3.93
N PRO A 42 18.29 -15.27 -3.73
CA PRO A 42 17.18 -15.81 -2.93
C PRO A 42 16.72 -17.18 -3.47
N MET A 43 16.54 -18.12 -2.57
CA MET A 43 15.97 -19.43 -2.88
C MET A 43 14.44 -19.36 -2.84
N PRO A 44 13.70 -20.00 -3.77
CA PRO A 44 12.26 -20.14 -3.65
C PRO A 44 11.86 -20.79 -2.31
N ALA A 45 10.80 -20.32 -1.69
CA ALA A 45 10.35 -20.83 -0.39
C ALA A 45 10.05 -22.34 -0.44
N THR A 46 9.48 -22.83 -1.56
CA THR A 46 9.24 -24.26 -1.78
C THR A 46 10.51 -25.09 -1.65
N ASP A 47 11.60 -24.65 -2.26
CA ASP A 47 12.89 -25.34 -2.23
C ASP A 47 13.50 -25.27 -0.83
N PHE A 48 13.41 -24.12 -0.17
CA PHE A 48 13.85 -23.97 1.21
C PHE A 48 13.15 -24.97 2.13
N PHE A 49 11.83 -25.10 2.06
CA PHE A 49 11.08 -26.04 2.91
C PHE A 49 11.35 -27.51 2.57
N VAL A 50 11.71 -27.85 1.33
CA VAL A 50 12.19 -29.18 0.97
C VAL A 50 13.52 -29.50 1.69
N HIS A 51 14.47 -28.55 1.73
CA HIS A 51 15.73 -28.71 2.45
C HIS A 51 15.53 -28.76 3.97
N GLU A 52 14.68 -27.86 4.50
CA GLU A 52 14.38 -27.82 5.94
C GLU A 52 13.74 -29.13 6.44
N SER A 53 12.81 -29.70 5.68
CA SER A 53 12.15 -30.97 6.02
C SER A 53 13.12 -32.16 6.08
N LYS A 54 14.26 -32.09 5.37
CA LYS A 54 15.35 -33.10 5.39
C LYS A 54 16.35 -32.83 6.49
N GLY A 55 16.28 -31.68 7.16
CA GLY A 55 17.30 -31.26 8.14
C GLY A 55 18.60 -30.76 7.53
N ASP A 56 18.58 -30.41 6.24
CA ASP A 56 19.77 -29.97 5.48
C ASP A 56 20.09 -28.48 5.68
N VAL A 57 19.20 -27.69 6.29
CA VAL A 57 19.43 -26.26 6.52
C VAL A 57 20.30 -26.04 7.77
N PRO A 58 21.51 -25.50 7.63
CA PRO A 58 22.46 -25.35 8.76
C PRO A 58 22.15 -24.09 9.59
N PHE A 59 21.03 -24.10 10.28
CA PHE A 59 20.66 -23.01 11.19
C PHE A 59 21.67 -22.85 12.31
N ARG A 60 22.02 -21.62 12.61
CA ARG A 60 22.86 -21.24 13.76
C ARG A 60 22.05 -20.49 14.82
N PRO A 61 22.34 -20.62 16.11
CA PRO A 61 21.73 -19.82 17.15
C PRO A 61 21.88 -18.33 16.86
N PHE A 62 20.81 -17.57 17.11
CA PHE A 62 20.77 -16.14 16.89
C PHE A 62 20.04 -15.46 18.06
N ALA A 63 20.36 -14.20 18.35
CA ALA A 63 19.79 -13.48 19.49
C ALA A 63 19.28 -12.09 19.08
N VAL A 64 18.24 -11.61 19.76
CA VAL A 64 17.81 -10.20 19.73
C VAL A 64 19.02 -9.32 20.11
N GLY A 65 19.20 -8.21 19.41
CA GLY A 65 20.35 -7.32 19.51
C GLY A 65 21.50 -7.68 18.58
N SER A 66 21.45 -8.84 17.91
CA SER A 66 22.48 -9.24 16.94
C SER A 66 22.27 -8.57 15.58
N VAL A 67 23.39 -8.34 14.92
CA VAL A 67 23.43 -7.77 13.55
C VAL A 67 23.23 -8.89 12.54
N TRP A 68 22.53 -8.62 11.43
CA TRP A 68 22.23 -9.61 10.41
C TRP A 68 22.22 -9.02 9.00
N GLY A 69 22.35 -9.92 8.04
CA GLY A 69 22.20 -9.65 6.62
C GLY A 69 23.42 -9.00 5.99
N THR A 70 23.47 -9.11 4.70
CA THR A 70 24.39 -8.41 3.80
C THR A 70 23.59 -7.71 2.74
N THR A 71 24.13 -6.67 2.12
CA THR A 71 23.45 -5.90 1.06
C THR A 71 22.89 -6.84 -0.01
N TRP A 72 21.57 -6.73 -0.27
CA TRP A 72 20.78 -7.60 -1.18
C TRP A 72 20.73 -9.08 -0.79
N GLY A 73 21.26 -9.45 0.38
CA GLY A 73 21.22 -10.81 0.88
C GLY A 73 19.86 -11.21 1.43
N THR A 74 19.67 -12.51 1.63
CA THR A 74 18.48 -13.09 2.26
C THR A 74 18.87 -13.93 3.45
N THR A 75 18.25 -13.68 4.59
CA THR A 75 18.41 -14.50 5.81
C THR A 75 17.08 -15.15 6.16
N TRP A 76 17.09 -16.45 6.34
CA TRP A 76 15.98 -17.17 6.94
C TRP A 76 16.14 -17.22 8.45
N PHE A 77 15.11 -16.76 9.15
CA PHE A 77 15.00 -16.91 10.60
C PHE A 77 13.99 -18.00 10.92
N ARG A 78 14.36 -18.92 11.82
CA ARG A 78 13.45 -19.89 12.43
C ARG A 78 13.18 -19.43 13.86
N LEU A 79 11.92 -19.07 14.15
CA LEU A 79 11.46 -18.62 15.45
C LEU A 79 10.65 -19.72 16.11
N ARG A 80 10.99 -20.04 17.36
CA ARG A 80 10.24 -21.00 18.16
C ARG A 80 9.77 -20.37 19.46
N GLY A 81 8.54 -20.64 19.82
CA GLY A 81 7.93 -20.18 21.06
C GLY A 81 7.06 -21.22 21.70
N LYS A 82 6.59 -20.90 22.88
CA LYS A 82 5.69 -21.77 23.65
C LYS A 82 4.48 -20.99 24.11
N LEU A 83 3.29 -21.42 23.72
CA LEU A 83 2.06 -20.90 24.29
C LEU A 83 1.93 -21.46 25.73
N PRO A 84 1.78 -20.61 26.77
CA PRO A 84 1.59 -21.09 28.14
C PRO A 84 0.36 -21.98 28.26
N MET A 85 0.50 -23.10 29.00
CA MET A 85 -0.63 -24.01 29.21
C MET A 85 -1.79 -23.29 29.91
N GLY A 86 -3.01 -23.51 29.38
CA GLY A 86 -4.21 -22.88 29.92
C GLY A 86 -4.40 -21.40 29.56
N TYR A 87 -3.62 -20.89 28.58
CA TYR A 87 -3.83 -19.52 28.10
C TYR A 87 -5.27 -19.34 27.57
N PRO A 88 -5.99 -18.29 28.00
CA PRO A 88 -7.38 -18.06 27.59
C PRO A 88 -7.48 -17.80 26.07
N LYS A 89 -8.23 -18.65 25.35
CA LYS A 89 -8.42 -18.48 23.89
C LYS A 89 -9.19 -17.21 23.52
N SER A 90 -9.84 -16.56 24.47
CA SER A 90 -10.56 -15.29 24.27
C SER A 90 -9.65 -14.05 24.26
N LYS A 91 -8.35 -14.22 24.50
CA LYS A 91 -7.39 -13.14 24.49
C LYS A 91 -6.58 -13.20 23.18
N PRO A 92 -6.67 -12.17 22.33
CA PRO A 92 -5.93 -12.13 21.07
C PRO A 92 -4.42 -12.16 21.30
N LEU A 93 -3.72 -12.94 20.50
CA LEU A 93 -2.27 -13.05 20.52
C LEU A 93 -1.68 -12.72 19.15
N GLU A 94 -0.56 -12.03 19.17
CA GLU A 94 0.21 -11.69 17.98
C GLU A 94 1.70 -11.95 18.23
N LEU A 95 2.44 -12.24 17.16
CA LEU A 95 3.89 -12.14 17.22
C LEU A 95 4.27 -10.69 16.92
N SER A 96 5.06 -10.10 17.78
CA SER A 96 5.67 -8.79 17.60
C SER A 96 7.13 -8.99 17.15
N ILE A 97 7.43 -8.54 15.92
CA ILE A 97 8.73 -8.77 15.30
C ILE A 97 9.28 -7.46 14.77
N ASP A 98 10.55 -7.17 15.08
CA ASP A 98 11.29 -6.02 14.54
C ASP A 98 12.63 -6.47 13.98
N LEU A 99 12.74 -6.46 12.65
CA LEU A 99 13.92 -6.86 11.90
C LEU A 99 15.02 -5.77 11.87
N GLY A 100 14.80 -4.61 12.46
CA GLY A 100 15.77 -3.51 12.54
C GLY A 100 15.38 -2.27 11.72
N TRP A 101 14.09 -2.00 11.54
CA TRP A 101 13.64 -0.82 10.82
C TRP A 101 14.01 0.50 11.50
N LEU A 102 14.21 1.53 10.69
CA LEU A 102 14.32 2.90 11.20
C LEU A 102 12.94 3.40 11.62
N ASP A 103 12.88 4.19 12.68
CA ASP A 103 11.62 4.64 13.29
C ASP A 103 10.72 5.46 12.33
N HIS A 104 11.33 6.21 11.42
CA HIS A 104 10.62 7.04 10.43
C HIS A 104 10.36 6.32 9.10
N SER A 105 10.94 5.12 8.88
CA SER A 105 10.79 4.41 7.62
C SER A 105 9.37 3.88 7.41
N VAL A 106 8.95 3.89 6.16
CA VAL A 106 7.68 3.28 5.71
C VAL A 106 7.91 2.02 4.87
N GLY A 107 9.07 1.86 4.25
CA GLY A 107 9.41 0.71 3.42
C GLY A 107 10.65 0.94 2.56
N GLY A 108 10.81 0.14 1.51
CA GLY A 108 11.88 0.27 0.53
C GLY A 108 13.24 -0.36 0.94
N HIS A 109 13.38 -0.86 2.17
CA HIS A 109 14.60 -1.48 2.69
C HIS A 109 14.30 -2.86 3.28
N VAL A 110 14.70 -3.16 4.53
CA VAL A 110 14.45 -4.49 5.11
C VAL A 110 12.96 -4.85 5.13
N GLU A 111 12.65 -6.04 4.67
CA GLU A 111 11.30 -6.61 4.63
C GLU A 111 11.37 -8.10 4.96
N GLY A 112 10.26 -8.67 5.43
CA GLY A 112 10.17 -10.10 5.72
C GLY A 112 8.86 -10.72 5.25
N MET A 113 8.91 -12.00 4.86
CA MET A 113 7.73 -12.83 4.65
C MET A 113 7.71 -13.90 5.74
N VAL A 114 6.61 -13.99 6.46
CA VAL A 114 6.41 -14.99 7.52
C VAL A 114 5.66 -16.19 6.96
N TYR A 115 6.20 -17.36 7.22
CA TYR A 115 5.65 -18.66 6.82
C TYR A 115 5.30 -19.50 8.04
N ARG A 116 4.25 -20.31 7.90
CA ARG A 116 3.93 -21.39 8.84
C ARG A 116 4.96 -22.53 8.71
N SER A 117 4.94 -23.45 9.65
CA SER A 117 5.82 -24.63 9.64
C SER A 117 5.55 -25.57 8.45
N ASP A 118 4.41 -25.49 7.80
CA ASP A 118 4.07 -26.24 6.60
C ASP A 118 4.50 -25.55 5.29
N GLY A 119 5.16 -24.40 5.37
CA GLY A 119 5.61 -23.61 4.23
C GLY A 119 4.56 -22.67 3.63
N THR A 120 3.35 -22.62 4.15
CA THR A 120 2.33 -21.69 3.66
C THR A 120 2.57 -20.26 4.17
N VAL A 121 2.28 -19.27 3.31
CA VAL A 121 2.44 -17.85 3.65
C VAL A 121 1.44 -17.45 4.74
N LEU A 122 1.93 -16.83 5.80
CA LEU A 122 1.10 -16.26 6.86
C LEU A 122 0.85 -14.77 6.60
N LYS A 123 1.90 -13.96 6.66
CA LYS A 123 1.83 -12.51 6.46
C LYS A 123 3.22 -11.91 6.27
N ALA A 124 3.33 -10.80 5.59
CA ALA A 124 4.60 -10.07 5.50
C ALA A 124 4.83 -9.12 6.69
N LEU A 125 6.09 -8.72 6.83
CA LEU A 125 6.58 -7.75 7.79
C LEU A 125 7.16 -6.54 7.06
N HIS A 126 6.68 -5.36 7.44
CA HIS A 126 7.14 -4.05 6.98
C HIS A 126 7.25 -3.09 8.16
N PRO A 127 7.92 -1.96 8.03
CA PRO A 127 8.09 -1.01 9.15
C PRO A 127 6.79 -0.60 9.85
N ARG A 128 5.69 -0.52 9.10
CA ARG A 128 4.37 -0.14 9.62
C ARG A 128 3.40 -1.31 9.77
N ASN A 129 3.83 -2.53 9.44
CA ASN A 129 3.07 -3.78 9.54
C ASN A 129 3.88 -4.86 10.26
N ARG A 130 4.28 -4.60 11.53
CA ARG A 130 5.20 -5.44 12.34
C ARG A 130 4.54 -6.62 13.04
N TRP A 131 3.22 -6.66 13.06
CA TRP A 131 2.43 -7.68 13.74
C TRP A 131 2.20 -8.90 12.87
N VAL A 132 2.11 -10.07 13.48
CA VAL A 132 1.74 -11.33 12.82
C VAL A 132 0.62 -11.98 13.62
N PRO A 133 -0.53 -12.36 13.01
CA PRO A 133 -1.64 -12.95 13.74
C PRO A 133 -1.25 -14.33 14.29
N PHE A 134 -1.60 -14.58 15.55
CA PHE A 134 -1.40 -15.87 16.21
C PHE A 134 -2.71 -16.50 16.65
N ILE A 135 -3.48 -15.85 17.52
CA ILE A 135 -4.85 -16.22 17.90
C ILE A 135 -5.71 -14.96 17.88
N ASP A 136 -6.81 -14.99 17.14
CA ASP A 136 -7.77 -13.89 17.10
C ASP A 136 -8.72 -13.89 18.31
N ALA A 137 -9.47 -12.82 18.51
CA ALA A 137 -10.42 -12.66 19.62
C ALA A 137 -11.54 -13.71 19.62
N ASP A 138 -11.89 -14.28 18.46
CA ASP A 138 -12.86 -15.37 18.31
C ASP A 138 -12.24 -16.76 18.58
N GLY A 139 -10.94 -16.82 18.87
CA GLY A 139 -10.19 -18.04 19.12
C GLY A 139 -9.65 -18.74 17.88
N THR A 140 -9.77 -18.13 16.69
CA THR A 140 -9.15 -18.65 15.45
C THR A 140 -7.62 -18.65 15.59
N CYS A 141 -7.01 -19.81 15.40
CA CYS A 141 -5.55 -19.97 15.47
C CYS A 141 -4.94 -20.00 14.06
N HIS A 142 -3.93 -19.15 13.82
CA HIS A 142 -3.32 -18.98 12.49
C HIS A 142 -2.13 -19.88 12.24
N MET A 143 -1.67 -20.66 13.22
CA MET A 143 -0.54 -21.58 13.06
C MET A 143 -0.70 -22.84 13.88
N ALA A 144 0.04 -23.88 13.53
CA ALA A 144 0.04 -25.14 14.24
C ALA A 144 0.71 -25.00 15.62
N ILE A 145 0.05 -25.50 16.67
CA ILE A 145 0.57 -25.56 18.04
C ILE A 145 0.60 -27.02 18.46
N GLY A 146 1.76 -27.49 18.92
CA GLY A 146 1.94 -28.83 19.45
C GLY A 146 1.18 -29.06 20.77
N ASN A 147 1.01 -30.32 21.16
CA ASN A 147 0.34 -30.68 22.44
C ASN A 147 1.10 -30.15 23.68
N ASP A 148 2.37 -29.85 23.53
CA ASP A 148 3.24 -29.25 24.55
C ASP A 148 3.22 -27.71 24.55
N GLY A 149 2.39 -27.11 23.66
CA GLY A 149 2.27 -25.68 23.43
C GLY A 149 3.35 -25.09 22.50
N MET A 150 4.27 -25.89 21.98
CA MET A 150 5.34 -25.40 21.08
C MET A 150 4.79 -25.05 19.71
N PHE A 151 5.31 -23.95 19.13
CA PHE A 151 5.04 -23.54 17.75
C PHE A 151 6.32 -23.07 17.08
N THR A 152 6.32 -23.10 15.74
CA THR A 152 7.45 -22.64 14.92
C THR A 152 6.92 -21.81 13.77
N VAL A 153 7.58 -20.69 13.48
CA VAL A 153 7.38 -19.87 12.29
C VAL A 153 8.74 -19.58 11.64
N TYR A 154 8.71 -19.33 10.35
CA TYR A 154 9.90 -18.96 9.57
C TYR A 154 9.73 -17.57 8.99
N ILE A 155 10.83 -16.83 8.87
CA ILE A 155 10.85 -15.51 8.23
C ILE A 155 11.91 -15.53 7.14
N GLU A 156 11.50 -15.32 5.92
CA GLU A 156 12.37 -14.96 4.81
C GLU A 156 12.61 -13.46 4.85
N ALA A 157 13.76 -13.02 5.33
CA ALA A 157 14.09 -11.61 5.49
C ALA A 157 15.04 -11.13 4.40
N ALA A 158 14.63 -10.07 3.67
CA ALA A 158 15.46 -9.42 2.67
C ALA A 158 16.25 -8.27 3.30
N CYS A 159 17.56 -8.27 3.11
CA CYS A 159 18.44 -7.19 3.56
C CYS A 159 18.68 -6.20 2.41
N ASN A 160 17.64 -5.50 2.00
CA ASN A 160 17.75 -4.45 0.97
C ASN A 160 18.45 -3.22 1.55
N PRO A 161 19.35 -2.55 0.80
CA PRO A 161 20.04 -1.37 1.29
C PRO A 161 19.06 -0.20 1.49
N LEU A 162 19.34 0.65 2.46
CA LEU A 162 18.62 1.90 2.65
C LEU A 162 19.09 2.90 1.58
N ILE A 163 18.35 3.00 0.48
CA ILE A 163 18.70 3.86 -0.66
C ILE A 163 18.03 5.23 -0.53
N LEU A 164 16.80 5.27 0.03
CA LEU A 164 16.09 6.53 0.26
C LEU A 164 16.81 7.36 1.33
N GLY A 165 17.12 8.59 0.99
CA GLY A 165 17.80 9.55 1.89
C GLY A 165 19.32 9.58 1.80
N ILE A 166 19.95 8.79 0.90
CA ILE A 166 21.35 9.01 0.53
C ILE A 166 21.48 10.16 -0.48
N THR A 167 22.66 10.79 -0.47
CA THR A 167 22.91 11.90 -1.40
C THR A 167 23.03 11.37 -2.83
N THR A 168 22.76 12.22 -3.81
CA THR A 168 22.75 11.87 -5.23
C THR A 168 24.09 11.31 -5.74
N PHE A 169 25.18 11.58 -5.05
CA PHE A 169 26.53 11.20 -5.46
C PHE A 169 27.15 10.10 -4.61
N ASP A 170 26.42 9.57 -3.63
CA ASP A 170 26.91 8.47 -2.82
C ASP A 170 26.91 7.16 -3.62
N GLU A 171 27.95 6.37 -3.45
CA GLU A 171 28.03 5.03 -4.01
C GLU A 171 27.00 4.12 -3.36
N THR A 172 26.21 3.42 -4.19
CA THR A 172 25.17 2.48 -3.72
C THR A 172 25.40 1.10 -4.32
N GLY A 173 25.09 0.07 -3.56
CA GLY A 173 25.11 -1.31 -4.04
C GLY A 173 23.78 -1.69 -4.72
N LEU A 174 23.52 -1.13 -5.92
CA LEU A 174 22.25 -1.30 -6.63
C LEU A 174 22.14 -2.65 -7.33
N GLY A 175 21.38 -3.54 -6.76
CA GLY A 175 20.82 -4.70 -7.43
C GLY A 175 21.72 -5.90 -7.71
N ASP A 176 23.03 -5.79 -7.56
CA ASP A 176 23.98 -6.85 -7.78
C ASP A 176 24.79 -7.11 -6.49
N HIS A 177 24.88 -8.36 -6.07
CA HIS A 177 25.70 -8.77 -4.93
C HIS A 177 27.19 -8.41 -5.13
N ALA A 178 27.69 -8.45 -6.36
CA ALA A 178 29.07 -8.08 -6.67
C ALA A 178 29.37 -6.59 -6.45
N THR A 179 28.37 -5.73 -6.55
CA THR A 179 28.49 -4.29 -6.34
C THR A 179 28.04 -3.85 -4.95
N GLY A 180 27.35 -4.74 -4.21
CA GLY A 180 26.91 -4.48 -2.85
C GLY A 180 28.08 -4.54 -1.86
N LYS A 181 28.09 -3.65 -0.87
CA LYS A 181 29.03 -3.77 0.25
C LYS A 181 28.66 -5.00 1.09
N PRO A 182 29.61 -5.85 1.49
CA PRO A 182 29.35 -7.03 2.32
C PRO A 182 29.04 -6.68 3.79
N GLU A 183 28.75 -5.43 4.08
CA GLU A 183 28.48 -4.94 5.43
C GLU A 183 27.12 -5.39 5.92
N THR A 184 27.05 -5.74 7.19
CA THR A 184 25.81 -6.07 7.88
C THR A 184 24.98 -4.80 8.07
N GLN A 185 23.70 -4.85 7.71
CA GLN A 185 22.87 -3.66 7.60
C GLN A 185 22.00 -3.39 8.84
N TYR A 186 21.46 -4.46 9.48
CA TYR A 186 20.35 -4.31 10.41
C TYR A 186 20.57 -5.04 11.72
N VAL A 187 19.96 -4.53 12.80
CA VAL A 187 19.95 -5.16 14.13
C VAL A 187 18.55 -5.74 14.37
N PHE A 188 18.46 -7.03 14.61
CA PHE A 188 17.20 -7.68 14.97
C PHE A 188 16.79 -7.24 16.39
N ARG A 189 15.64 -6.54 16.54
CA ARG A 189 15.30 -5.85 17.78
C ARG A 189 14.28 -6.56 18.65
N THR A 190 13.31 -7.27 18.04
CA THR A 190 12.19 -7.87 18.77
C THR A 190 11.75 -9.18 18.13
N ALA A 191 11.50 -10.20 18.94
CA ALA A 191 10.81 -11.43 18.58
C ALA A 191 10.07 -11.94 19.82
N GLU A 192 8.77 -11.67 19.91
CA GLU A 192 7.96 -11.94 21.09
C GLU A 192 6.57 -12.44 20.73
N LEU A 193 6.04 -13.37 21.53
CA LEU A 193 4.62 -13.65 21.60
C LEU A 193 3.99 -12.61 22.53
N THR A 194 3.01 -11.86 22.05
CA THR A 194 2.38 -10.78 22.78
C THR A 194 0.86 -10.94 22.86
N GLU A 195 0.27 -10.53 23.97
CA GLU A 195 -1.17 -10.30 24.09
C GLU A 195 -1.45 -8.93 23.45
N TYR A 196 -2.39 -8.89 22.50
CA TYR A 196 -2.85 -7.67 21.85
C TYR A 196 -4.09 -7.15 22.55
N ASP A 197 -4.04 -5.95 23.12
CA ASP A 197 -5.20 -5.31 23.73
C ASP A 197 -5.79 -4.25 22.79
N GLU A 198 -6.82 -4.65 22.03
CA GLU A 198 -7.51 -3.78 21.08
C GLU A 198 -8.11 -2.52 21.74
N ARG A 199 -8.46 -2.56 23.05
CA ARG A 199 -9.03 -1.40 23.75
C ARG A 199 -8.04 -0.22 23.80
N PHE A 200 -6.75 -0.53 24.03
CA PHE A 200 -5.69 0.47 24.01
C PHE A 200 -5.38 0.99 22.60
N GLU A 201 -5.41 0.11 21.60
CA GLU A 201 -5.25 0.52 20.20
C GLU A 201 -6.40 1.43 19.76
N GLU A 202 -7.64 1.08 20.06
CA GLU A 202 -8.81 1.89 19.77
C GLU A 202 -8.73 3.26 20.49
N TYR A 203 -8.28 3.29 21.77
CA TYR A 203 -8.08 4.55 22.49
C TYR A 203 -6.97 5.41 21.86
N ARG A 204 -5.87 4.79 21.46
CA ARG A 204 -4.81 5.48 20.73
C ARG A 204 -5.33 6.16 19.46
N LEU A 205 -6.14 5.45 18.69
CA LEU A 205 -6.74 5.96 17.46
C LEU A 205 -7.77 7.08 17.73
N ASP A 206 -8.55 6.99 18.81
CA ASP A 206 -9.47 8.06 19.21
C ASP A 206 -8.70 9.34 19.57
N LEU A 207 -7.59 9.21 20.31
CA LEU A 207 -6.70 10.33 20.65
C LEU A 207 -6.00 10.92 19.42
N ASP A 208 -5.54 10.06 18.49
CA ASP A 208 -4.94 10.46 17.21
C ASP A 208 -5.96 11.27 16.37
N ALA A 209 -7.19 10.79 16.27
CA ALA A 209 -8.26 11.46 15.54
C ALA A 209 -8.61 12.86 16.12
N ILE A 210 -8.80 12.96 17.42
CA ILE A 210 -9.09 14.26 18.06
C ILE A 210 -7.92 15.22 17.89
N GLN A 211 -6.70 14.76 18.09
CA GLN A 211 -5.51 15.59 17.98
C GLN A 211 -5.32 16.09 16.55
N GLY A 212 -5.47 15.21 15.55
CA GLY A 212 -5.42 15.57 14.14
C GLY A 212 -6.50 16.59 13.78
N LEU A 213 -7.76 16.33 14.16
CA LEU A 213 -8.86 17.25 13.92
C LEU A 213 -8.60 18.63 14.56
N MET A 214 -8.17 18.67 15.81
CA MET A 214 -7.86 19.95 16.49
C MET A 214 -6.71 20.71 15.83
N LYS A 215 -5.73 20.02 15.24
CA LYS A 215 -4.63 20.67 14.52
C LYS A 215 -5.10 21.30 13.21
N THR A 216 -6.08 20.72 12.54
CA THR A 216 -6.54 21.11 11.20
C THR A 216 -7.71 22.08 11.18
N LEU A 217 -8.52 22.15 12.23
CA LEU A 217 -9.62 23.11 12.30
C LEU A 217 -9.13 24.55 12.04
N PRO A 218 -9.72 25.27 11.08
CA PRO A 218 -9.26 26.61 10.69
C PRO A 218 -9.50 27.64 11.79
N ASP A 219 -10.62 27.53 12.51
CA ASP A 219 -10.98 28.43 13.60
C ASP A 219 -10.68 27.80 14.97
N LYS A 220 -9.56 28.22 15.56
CA LYS A 220 -9.11 27.79 16.89
C LYS A 220 -9.92 28.43 18.06
N GLU A 221 -10.83 29.37 17.75
CA GLU A 221 -11.71 30.01 18.73
C GLU A 221 -13.16 29.50 18.61
N SER A 222 -13.41 28.58 17.69
CA SER A 222 -14.74 27.99 17.49
C SER A 222 -15.23 27.18 18.70
N THR A 223 -16.53 27.14 18.87
CA THR A 223 -17.18 26.29 19.87
C THR A 223 -16.75 24.81 19.72
N ARG A 224 -16.63 24.33 18.48
CA ARG A 224 -16.19 22.98 18.16
C ARG A 224 -14.79 22.70 18.74
N TYR A 225 -13.85 23.62 18.51
CA TYR A 225 -12.48 23.50 19.02
C TYR A 225 -12.42 23.36 20.55
N TYR A 226 -13.16 24.19 21.27
CA TYR A 226 -13.22 24.13 22.74
C TYR A 226 -13.96 22.88 23.26
N GLN A 227 -14.96 22.38 22.56
CA GLN A 227 -15.64 21.13 22.91
C GLN A 227 -14.70 19.94 22.78
N LEU A 228 -13.94 19.85 21.69
CA LEU A 228 -12.90 18.83 21.50
C LEU A 228 -11.83 18.91 22.60
N ALA A 229 -11.33 20.10 22.88
CA ALA A 229 -10.34 20.32 23.94
C ALA A 229 -10.84 19.89 25.33
N LYS A 230 -12.12 20.16 25.64
CA LYS A 230 -12.75 19.75 26.92
C LYS A 230 -12.93 18.24 26.99
N ALA A 231 -13.37 17.60 25.90
CA ALA A 231 -13.53 16.14 25.82
C ALA A 231 -12.17 15.46 25.97
N LEU A 232 -11.15 15.94 25.26
CA LEU A 232 -9.76 15.46 25.37
C LEU A 232 -9.24 15.57 26.80
N GLN A 233 -9.40 16.73 27.45
CA GLN A 233 -8.98 16.93 28.85
C GLN A 233 -9.67 15.93 29.79
N ARG A 234 -10.99 15.72 29.62
CA ARG A 234 -11.76 14.78 30.44
C ARG A 234 -11.26 13.36 30.24
N SER A 235 -11.09 12.91 29.01
CA SER A 235 -10.58 11.59 28.68
C SER A 235 -9.20 11.34 29.29
N LEU A 236 -8.25 12.27 29.08
CA LEU A 236 -6.90 12.18 29.64
C LEU A 236 -6.85 12.21 31.18
N ASN A 237 -7.89 12.73 31.85
CA ASN A 237 -7.99 12.73 33.32
C ASN A 237 -8.59 11.44 33.87
N ILE A 238 -9.43 10.75 33.08
CA ILE A 238 -10.01 9.46 33.44
C ILE A 238 -8.99 8.33 33.28
N PHE A 239 -8.19 8.38 32.22
CA PHE A 239 -7.26 7.32 31.87
C PHE A 239 -6.15 7.12 32.91
N ASP A 240 -6.09 5.89 33.45
CA ASP A 240 -5.05 5.43 34.37
C ASP A 240 -4.49 4.08 33.92
N GLU A 241 -3.23 4.03 33.52
CA GLU A 241 -2.57 2.79 33.06
C GLU A 241 -2.43 1.72 34.15
N GLN A 242 -2.45 2.12 35.43
CA GLN A 242 -2.44 1.16 36.55
C GLN A 242 -3.80 0.47 36.74
N HIS A 243 -4.85 1.07 36.18
CA HIS A 243 -6.21 0.54 36.15
C HIS A 243 -6.69 0.44 34.69
N PRO A 244 -6.27 -0.61 33.94
CA PRO A 244 -6.49 -0.71 32.49
C PRO A 244 -7.95 -0.58 32.05
N ASP A 245 -8.91 -0.94 32.87
CA ASP A 245 -10.34 -0.84 32.54
C ASP A 245 -10.83 0.60 32.40
N THR A 246 -10.11 1.58 32.96
CA THR A 246 -10.39 3.02 32.77
C THR A 246 -10.26 3.46 31.32
N VAL A 247 -9.60 2.69 30.46
CA VAL A 247 -9.52 2.97 29.02
C VAL A 247 -10.90 3.02 28.36
N VAL A 248 -11.84 2.21 28.83
CA VAL A 248 -13.22 2.18 28.30
C VAL A 248 -13.96 3.47 28.64
N GLU A 249 -13.88 3.92 29.89
CA GLU A 249 -14.49 5.18 30.32
C GLU A 249 -13.81 6.40 29.67
N ALA A 250 -12.49 6.34 29.48
CA ALA A 250 -11.72 7.39 28.78
C ALA A 250 -12.14 7.53 27.32
N ARG A 251 -12.42 6.42 26.63
CA ARG A 251 -12.98 6.43 25.27
C ARG A 251 -14.39 6.98 25.23
N GLU A 252 -15.24 6.57 26.17
CA GLU A 252 -16.62 7.06 26.26
C GLU A 252 -16.67 8.59 26.41
N ALA A 253 -15.71 9.18 27.12
CA ALA A 253 -15.60 10.63 27.25
C ALA A 253 -15.32 11.36 25.93
N LEU A 254 -14.88 10.66 24.87
CA LEU A 254 -14.63 11.18 23.53
C LEU A 254 -15.79 10.90 22.56
N SER A 255 -16.66 9.93 22.89
CA SER A 255 -17.67 9.40 21.96
C SER A 255 -18.60 10.48 21.42
N GLU A 256 -19.10 11.39 22.27
CA GLU A 256 -20.01 12.46 21.86
C GLU A 256 -19.40 13.37 20.76
N VAL A 257 -18.12 13.72 20.90
CA VAL A 257 -17.46 14.63 19.95
C VAL A 257 -16.95 13.92 18.71
N LEU A 258 -16.71 12.59 18.77
CA LEU A 258 -16.30 11.77 17.64
C LEU A 258 -17.48 11.21 16.83
N SER A 259 -18.71 11.32 17.33
CA SER A 259 -19.92 10.82 16.63
C SER A 259 -20.73 11.93 15.95
N ARG A 260 -20.28 13.19 16.01
CA ARG A 260 -21.00 14.28 15.35
C ARG A 260 -20.79 14.25 13.84
N PRO A 261 -21.87 14.26 13.04
CA PRO A 261 -21.76 14.13 11.60
C PRO A 261 -21.11 15.36 10.96
N ALA A 262 -20.43 15.14 9.83
CA ALA A 262 -19.90 16.19 8.98
C ALA A 262 -21.01 17.09 8.44
N ASN A 263 -20.63 18.27 7.94
CA ASN A 263 -21.58 19.17 7.30
C ASN A 263 -22.26 18.51 6.09
N ALA A 264 -23.51 18.88 5.83
CA ALA A 264 -24.26 18.33 4.68
C ALA A 264 -23.58 18.60 3.34
N SER A 265 -22.86 19.74 3.23
CA SER A 265 -22.10 20.16 2.05
C SER A 265 -20.61 19.79 2.11
N ALA A 266 -20.20 18.89 3.01
CA ALA A 266 -18.83 18.43 3.07
C ALA A 266 -18.45 17.63 1.81
N LEU A 267 -17.22 17.78 1.34
CA LEU A 267 -16.67 17.00 0.24
C LEU A 267 -16.79 15.49 0.55
N HIS A 268 -17.22 14.71 -0.43
CA HIS A 268 -17.19 13.25 -0.39
C HIS A 268 -15.86 12.73 -0.90
N VAL A 269 -15.08 12.09 -0.03
CA VAL A 269 -13.80 11.49 -0.37
C VAL A 269 -13.96 9.97 -0.43
N GLY A 270 -13.92 9.42 -1.63
CA GLY A 270 -13.83 7.98 -1.84
C GLY A 270 -12.41 7.49 -1.59
N ALA A 271 -12.21 6.79 -0.48
CA ALA A 271 -10.90 6.25 -0.12
C ALA A 271 -10.71 4.85 -0.72
N VAL A 272 -9.69 4.70 -1.58
CA VAL A 272 -9.33 3.43 -2.23
C VAL A 272 -8.02 2.94 -1.65
N GLY A 273 -8.02 1.75 -1.04
CA GLY A 273 -6.78 1.11 -0.60
C GLY A 273 -5.90 0.79 -1.80
N HIS A 274 -4.63 1.14 -1.72
CA HIS A 274 -3.67 0.96 -2.82
C HIS A 274 -2.25 0.80 -2.29
N ALA A 275 -1.37 0.25 -3.11
CA ALA A 275 0.07 0.30 -2.96
C ALA A 275 0.69 0.37 -4.35
N HIS A 276 1.21 1.52 -4.73
CA HIS A 276 2.03 1.60 -5.94
C HIS A 276 3.30 0.78 -5.73
N ILE A 277 3.61 -0.13 -6.66
CA ILE A 277 4.83 -0.96 -6.63
C ILE A 277 5.51 -0.85 -7.98
N ASP A 278 6.67 -0.21 -8.00
CA ASP A 278 7.50 -0.17 -9.19
C ASP A 278 7.91 -1.58 -9.62
N SER A 279 7.66 -1.95 -10.88
CA SER A 279 8.11 -3.24 -11.43
C SER A 279 9.63 -3.34 -11.52
N ALA A 280 10.32 -2.21 -11.54
CA ALA A 280 11.76 -2.03 -11.26
C ALA A 280 11.99 -0.57 -10.89
N TRP A 281 12.77 -0.30 -9.84
CA TRP A 281 13.14 1.05 -9.41
C TRP A 281 14.54 1.05 -8.77
N LEU A 282 14.61 1.38 -7.45
CA LEU A 282 15.85 1.32 -6.66
C LEU A 282 16.13 -0.11 -6.16
N TRP A 283 15.53 -1.10 -6.76
CA TRP A 283 15.71 -2.53 -6.53
C TRP A 283 15.57 -3.33 -7.84
N PRO A 284 16.16 -4.53 -7.91
CA PRO A 284 16.05 -5.37 -9.09
C PRO A 284 14.69 -6.06 -9.19
N VAL A 285 14.32 -6.50 -10.41
CA VAL A 285 13.04 -7.19 -10.69
C VAL A 285 12.81 -8.40 -9.78
N ARG A 286 13.86 -9.16 -9.44
CA ARG A 286 13.74 -10.29 -8.50
C ARG A 286 13.19 -9.87 -7.13
N GLU A 287 13.50 -8.65 -6.69
CA GLU A 287 12.97 -8.11 -5.44
C GLU A 287 11.53 -7.61 -5.59
N THR A 288 11.17 -7.08 -6.76
CA THR A 288 9.78 -6.70 -7.05
C THR A 288 8.83 -7.89 -6.90
N ARG A 289 9.20 -9.06 -7.43
CA ARG A 289 8.42 -10.30 -7.29
C ARG A 289 8.10 -10.60 -5.82
N ARG A 290 9.10 -10.46 -4.95
CA ARG A 290 8.96 -10.66 -3.49
C ARG A 290 8.12 -9.56 -2.83
N LYS A 291 8.31 -8.29 -3.22
CA LYS A 291 7.53 -7.14 -2.72
C LYS A 291 6.04 -7.26 -3.02
N VAL A 292 5.69 -7.69 -4.23
CA VAL A 292 4.30 -7.96 -4.62
C VAL A 292 3.67 -9.00 -3.69
N ALA A 293 4.33 -10.14 -3.49
CA ALA A 293 3.84 -11.19 -2.60
C ALA A 293 3.69 -10.70 -1.15
N ARG A 294 4.66 -9.92 -0.64
CA ARG A 294 4.60 -9.34 0.70
C ARG A 294 3.43 -8.38 0.85
N THR A 295 3.23 -7.47 -0.10
CA THR A 295 2.12 -6.51 -0.07
C THR A 295 0.77 -7.22 -0.13
N VAL A 296 0.59 -8.18 -1.07
CA VAL A 296 -0.66 -8.94 -1.17
C VAL A 296 -0.95 -9.72 0.10
N SER A 297 0.06 -10.33 0.72
CA SER A 297 -0.14 -11.08 1.98
C SER A 297 -0.59 -10.17 3.14
N ASN A 298 -0.07 -8.94 3.23
CA ASN A 298 -0.53 -7.92 4.19
C ASN A 298 -1.97 -7.50 3.94
N VAL A 299 -2.30 -7.21 2.68
CA VAL A 299 -3.66 -6.81 2.27
C VAL A 299 -4.67 -7.90 2.62
N LEU A 300 -4.37 -9.15 2.31
CA LEU A 300 -5.24 -10.28 2.64
C LEU A 300 -5.44 -10.44 4.16
N ALA A 301 -4.37 -10.29 4.95
CA ALA A 301 -4.46 -10.33 6.41
C ALA A 301 -5.31 -9.18 6.98
N LEU A 302 -5.25 -8.00 6.37
CA LEU A 302 -6.14 -6.88 6.73
C LEU A 302 -7.58 -7.16 6.31
N MET A 303 -7.82 -7.73 5.12
CA MET A 303 -9.16 -8.11 4.68
C MET A 303 -9.80 -9.19 5.55
N ASP A 304 -9.02 -10.08 6.14
CA ASP A 304 -9.52 -11.08 7.09
C ASP A 304 -10.06 -10.41 8.36
N LYS A 305 -9.43 -9.31 8.79
CA LYS A 305 -9.80 -8.58 10.01
C LYS A 305 -10.84 -7.46 9.79
N TYR A 306 -10.81 -6.81 8.61
CA TYR A 306 -11.65 -5.66 8.27
C TYR A 306 -12.57 -6.00 7.08
N PRO A 307 -13.83 -6.39 7.32
CA PRO A 307 -14.74 -6.88 6.27
C PRO A 307 -15.07 -5.84 5.20
N ASP A 308 -15.11 -4.56 5.55
CA ASP A 308 -15.45 -3.46 4.64
C ASP A 308 -14.25 -2.91 3.87
N PHE A 309 -13.05 -3.43 4.13
CA PHE A 309 -11.83 -2.96 3.47
C PHE A 309 -11.75 -3.44 2.02
N THR A 310 -11.55 -2.50 1.09
CA THR A 310 -11.29 -2.74 -0.33
C THR A 310 -9.88 -2.30 -0.72
N TYR A 311 -9.31 -2.94 -1.73
CA TYR A 311 -7.96 -2.66 -2.19
C TYR A 311 -7.86 -2.81 -3.70
N ALA A 312 -7.28 -1.81 -4.37
CA ALA A 312 -7.05 -1.79 -5.80
C ALA A 312 -5.59 -2.09 -6.16
N MET A 313 -5.37 -2.94 -7.15
CA MET A 313 -4.03 -3.30 -7.65
C MET A 313 -4.03 -3.34 -9.18
N SER A 314 -3.00 -2.74 -9.78
CA SER A 314 -2.76 -2.70 -11.22
C SER A 314 -1.75 -3.78 -11.67
N SER A 315 -1.35 -3.72 -12.95
CA SER A 315 -0.22 -4.45 -13.55
C SER A 315 -0.36 -5.97 -13.62
N ALA A 316 -0.80 -6.47 -14.78
CA ALA A 316 -0.93 -7.92 -15.06
C ALA A 316 0.34 -8.71 -14.74
N GLN A 317 1.52 -8.14 -15.00
CA GLN A 317 2.82 -8.77 -14.71
C GLN A 317 2.98 -9.08 -13.22
N GLN A 318 2.50 -8.21 -12.33
CA GLN A 318 2.61 -8.43 -10.89
C GLN A 318 1.71 -9.58 -10.43
N TYR A 319 0.52 -9.69 -10.99
CA TYR A 319 -0.37 -10.84 -10.78
C TYR A 319 0.23 -12.14 -11.32
N ALA A 320 0.84 -12.10 -12.51
CA ALA A 320 1.49 -13.27 -13.09
C ALA A 320 2.68 -13.76 -12.27
N TRP A 321 3.48 -12.87 -11.69
CA TRP A 321 4.53 -13.25 -10.75
C TRP A 321 3.95 -13.90 -9.49
N LEU A 322 2.87 -13.33 -8.93
CA LEU A 322 2.22 -13.90 -7.75
C LEU A 322 1.66 -15.29 -8.03
N GLU A 323 1.00 -15.49 -9.18
CA GLU A 323 0.47 -16.78 -9.62
C GLU A 323 1.57 -17.84 -9.76
N GLN A 324 2.72 -17.44 -10.32
CA GLN A 324 3.85 -18.32 -10.53
C GLN A 324 4.57 -18.69 -9.22
N ASP A 325 4.86 -17.69 -8.37
CA ASP A 325 5.76 -17.86 -7.22
C ASP A 325 5.02 -18.26 -5.92
N HIS A 326 3.74 -17.85 -5.80
CA HIS A 326 2.91 -18.05 -4.59
C HIS A 326 1.47 -18.44 -4.96
N PRO A 327 1.24 -19.61 -5.57
CA PRO A 327 -0.07 -20.03 -6.06
C PRO A 327 -1.14 -20.14 -4.96
N ASP A 328 -0.76 -20.46 -3.73
CA ASP A 328 -1.64 -20.49 -2.57
C ASP A 328 -2.16 -19.08 -2.21
N LEU A 329 -1.26 -18.09 -2.23
CA LEU A 329 -1.60 -16.69 -2.01
C LEU A 329 -2.47 -16.14 -3.14
N PHE A 330 -2.17 -16.52 -4.39
CA PHE A 330 -2.96 -16.15 -5.56
C PHE A 330 -4.41 -16.68 -5.46
N VAL A 331 -4.60 -17.92 -5.04
CA VAL A 331 -5.94 -18.51 -4.83
C VAL A 331 -6.72 -17.74 -3.75
N ARG A 332 -6.08 -17.38 -2.63
CA ARG A 332 -6.71 -16.56 -1.59
C ARG A 332 -7.10 -15.17 -2.12
N MET A 333 -6.24 -14.55 -2.92
CA MET A 333 -6.52 -13.26 -3.58
C MET A 333 -7.73 -13.38 -4.53
N LEU A 334 -7.80 -14.44 -5.37
CA LEU A 334 -8.95 -14.68 -6.26
C LEU A 334 -10.28 -14.77 -5.50
N GLN A 335 -10.28 -15.32 -4.28
CA GLN A 335 -11.47 -15.34 -3.44
C GLN A 335 -11.92 -13.92 -3.06
N ARG A 336 -10.98 -13.02 -2.78
CA ARG A 336 -11.28 -11.61 -2.45
C ARG A 336 -11.69 -10.82 -3.70
N ILE A 337 -11.15 -11.15 -4.87
CA ILE A 337 -11.61 -10.59 -6.17
C ILE A 337 -13.08 -10.95 -6.40
N LYS A 338 -13.46 -12.22 -6.23
CA LYS A 338 -14.86 -12.68 -6.37
C LYS A 338 -15.83 -12.02 -5.38
N GLN A 339 -15.33 -11.56 -4.23
CA GLN A 339 -16.10 -10.81 -3.23
C GLN A 339 -16.19 -9.31 -3.54
N GLY A 340 -15.55 -8.82 -4.60
CA GLY A 340 -15.47 -7.40 -4.94
C GLY A 340 -14.57 -6.57 -4.00
N ARG A 341 -13.76 -7.22 -3.18
CA ARG A 341 -12.93 -6.54 -2.17
C ARG A 341 -11.49 -6.31 -2.62
N PHE A 342 -10.92 -7.23 -3.35
CA PHE A 342 -9.65 -7.02 -4.06
C PHE A 342 -9.99 -6.69 -5.51
N ILE A 343 -9.66 -5.47 -5.95
CA ILE A 343 -10.16 -4.87 -7.19
C ILE A 343 -9.00 -4.76 -8.18
N PRO A 344 -8.93 -5.63 -9.20
CA PRO A 344 -7.99 -5.47 -10.30
C PRO A 344 -8.34 -4.23 -11.13
N VAL A 345 -7.38 -3.29 -11.29
CA VAL A 345 -7.55 -2.03 -12.02
C VAL A 345 -6.52 -1.84 -13.12
N GLY A 346 -6.72 -0.87 -14.00
CA GLY A 346 -5.79 -0.49 -15.06
C GLY A 346 -5.78 -1.45 -16.25
N GLY A 347 -5.64 -2.75 -16.03
CA GLY A 347 -5.66 -3.75 -17.09
C GLY A 347 -4.52 -3.64 -18.10
N MET A 348 -3.43 -2.94 -17.80
CA MET A 348 -2.20 -2.94 -18.57
C MET A 348 -1.26 -4.05 -18.10
N TRP A 349 -0.31 -4.45 -18.95
CA TRP A 349 0.69 -5.45 -18.56
C TRP A 349 1.59 -4.94 -17.44
N VAL A 350 2.09 -3.70 -17.57
CA VAL A 350 2.76 -2.94 -16.51
C VAL A 350 2.26 -1.49 -16.51
N GLU A 351 2.44 -0.76 -15.41
CA GLU A 351 2.38 0.70 -15.41
C GLU A 351 3.60 1.23 -16.19
N SER A 352 3.40 1.58 -17.46
CA SER A 352 4.49 1.96 -18.36
C SER A 352 4.76 3.45 -18.37
N ASP A 353 5.92 3.84 -18.93
CA ASP A 353 6.14 5.22 -19.39
C ASP A 353 5.03 5.64 -20.34
N GLY A 354 4.51 6.86 -20.17
CA GLY A 354 3.37 7.39 -20.92
C GLY A 354 3.75 8.12 -22.22
N ASN A 355 5.05 8.33 -22.49
CA ASN A 355 5.55 9.16 -23.60
C ASN A 355 6.51 8.43 -24.55
N LEU A 356 7.47 7.67 -24.02
CA LEU A 356 8.54 7.06 -24.83
C LEU A 356 8.09 5.86 -25.67
N PRO A 357 7.21 4.94 -25.17
CA PRO A 357 6.75 3.82 -25.97
C PRO A 357 5.96 4.27 -27.20
N ALA A 358 6.09 3.54 -28.32
CA ALA A 358 5.27 3.77 -29.50
C ALA A 358 3.79 3.46 -29.19
N GLY A 359 2.86 4.08 -29.91
CA GLY A 359 1.43 3.87 -29.75
C GLY A 359 1.03 2.39 -29.84
N GLU A 360 1.66 1.62 -30.75
CA GLU A 360 1.45 0.17 -30.85
C GLU A 360 1.87 -0.57 -29.58
N SER A 361 2.97 -0.17 -28.92
CA SER A 361 3.40 -0.76 -27.65
C SER A 361 2.40 -0.47 -26.53
N LEU A 362 1.86 0.75 -26.47
CA LEU A 362 0.81 1.11 -25.49
C LEU A 362 -0.47 0.30 -25.73
N ILE A 363 -0.88 0.10 -26.99
CA ILE A 363 -2.02 -0.74 -27.34
C ILE A 363 -1.79 -2.19 -26.88
N ARG A 364 -0.58 -2.74 -27.08
CA ARG A 364 -0.23 -4.11 -26.66
C ARG A 364 -0.15 -4.26 -25.14
N GLN A 365 0.34 -3.25 -24.42
CA GLN A 365 0.25 -3.22 -22.95
C GLN A 365 -1.18 -3.48 -22.48
N ILE A 366 -2.15 -2.79 -23.10
CA ILE A 366 -3.57 -2.96 -22.80
C ILE A 366 -4.09 -4.31 -23.27
N ALA A 367 -3.81 -4.70 -24.51
CA ALA A 367 -4.35 -5.92 -25.11
C ALA A 367 -3.90 -7.18 -24.34
N TYR A 368 -2.61 -7.29 -24.01
CA TYR A 368 -2.07 -8.40 -23.23
C TYR A 368 -2.53 -8.35 -21.78
N GLY A 369 -2.54 -7.18 -21.17
CA GLY A 369 -2.98 -6.99 -19.80
C GLY A 369 -4.44 -7.34 -19.60
N LYS A 370 -5.35 -6.77 -20.40
CA LYS A 370 -6.80 -7.09 -20.36
C LYS A 370 -7.07 -8.57 -20.63
N ARG A 371 -6.33 -9.20 -21.56
CA ARG A 371 -6.43 -10.64 -21.78
C ARG A 371 -6.10 -11.42 -20.51
N TYR A 372 -4.97 -11.13 -19.85
CA TYR A 372 -4.60 -11.78 -18.59
C TYR A 372 -5.66 -11.58 -17.51
N PHE A 373 -6.14 -10.35 -17.33
CA PHE A 373 -7.18 -10.03 -16.33
C PHE A 373 -8.45 -10.85 -16.58
N ARG A 374 -8.88 -10.96 -17.82
CA ARG A 374 -10.07 -11.74 -18.20
C ARG A 374 -9.86 -13.24 -18.01
N GLU A 375 -8.73 -13.79 -18.46
CA GLU A 375 -8.46 -15.23 -18.45
C GLU A 375 -8.09 -15.76 -17.06
N HIS A 376 -7.34 -15.01 -16.25
CA HIS A 376 -6.82 -15.44 -14.95
C HIS A 376 -7.58 -14.86 -13.76
N LEU A 377 -8.10 -13.65 -13.86
CA LEU A 377 -8.79 -12.96 -12.76
C LEU A 377 -10.31 -12.92 -12.94
N GLY A 378 -10.82 -13.13 -14.17
CA GLY A 378 -12.24 -13.05 -14.50
C GLY A 378 -12.80 -11.61 -14.46
N VAL A 379 -11.95 -10.59 -14.69
CA VAL A 379 -12.28 -9.17 -14.59
C VAL A 379 -11.96 -8.44 -15.90
N GLU A 380 -12.81 -7.49 -16.28
CA GLU A 380 -12.56 -6.55 -17.37
C GLU A 380 -12.45 -5.13 -16.78
N PRO A 381 -11.27 -4.53 -16.67
CA PRO A 381 -11.12 -3.18 -16.13
C PRO A 381 -11.69 -2.10 -17.04
N HIS A 382 -12.34 -1.08 -16.42
CA HIS A 382 -13.00 0.02 -17.12
C HIS A 382 -12.18 1.32 -17.15
N GLY A 383 -11.05 1.40 -16.47
CA GLY A 383 -10.22 2.60 -16.42
C GLY A 383 -8.72 2.34 -16.52
N ILE A 384 -8.00 3.32 -17.03
CA ILE A 384 -6.55 3.39 -16.97
C ILE A 384 -6.12 3.81 -15.56
N TRP A 385 -5.12 3.13 -15.03
CA TRP A 385 -4.58 3.37 -13.69
C TRP A 385 -3.07 3.52 -13.75
N LEU A 386 -2.60 4.76 -13.79
CA LEU A 386 -1.18 5.12 -13.92
C LEU A 386 -0.83 6.24 -12.92
N PRO A 387 -0.75 5.93 -11.62
CA PRO A 387 -0.59 6.97 -10.59
C PRO A 387 0.78 7.67 -10.65
N ASP A 388 1.83 7.01 -11.15
CA ASP A 388 3.21 7.50 -11.06
C ASP A 388 3.95 7.61 -12.41
N SER A 389 3.27 7.55 -13.56
CA SER A 389 3.94 7.77 -14.85
C SER A 389 4.25 9.26 -15.08
N PHE A 390 5.37 9.55 -15.77
CA PHE A 390 6.00 10.87 -15.82
C PHE A 390 5.53 11.70 -17.02
N GLY A 391 4.23 11.90 -17.12
CA GLY A 391 3.57 12.59 -18.21
C GLY A 391 3.00 11.65 -19.27
N TYR A 392 2.11 12.18 -20.11
CA TYR A 392 1.27 11.40 -21.00
C TYR A 392 1.09 12.11 -22.34
N THR A 393 1.40 11.41 -23.44
CA THR A 393 1.15 11.93 -24.78
C THR A 393 -0.35 12.18 -25.01
N GLY A 394 -0.67 13.21 -25.81
CA GLY A 394 -2.05 13.50 -26.23
C GLY A 394 -2.74 12.42 -27.05
N ALA A 395 -2.08 11.30 -27.35
CA ALA A 395 -2.70 10.14 -27.98
C ALA A 395 -3.43 9.20 -26.99
N TRP A 396 -3.21 9.35 -25.69
CA TRP A 396 -3.81 8.48 -24.67
C TRP A 396 -5.33 8.43 -24.69
N PRO A 397 -6.07 9.56 -24.82
CA PRO A 397 -7.53 9.52 -24.86
C PRO A 397 -8.07 8.62 -25.98
N GLN A 398 -7.50 8.69 -27.19
CA GLN A 398 -7.85 7.83 -28.30
C GLN A 398 -7.56 6.35 -27.99
N ILE A 399 -6.34 6.05 -27.52
CA ILE A 399 -5.91 4.68 -27.21
C ILE A 399 -6.82 4.07 -26.16
N ALA A 400 -7.05 4.77 -25.06
CA ALA A 400 -7.86 4.31 -23.95
C ALA A 400 -9.32 4.07 -24.37
N ARG A 401 -9.96 5.06 -25.03
CA ARG A 401 -11.36 4.92 -25.46
C ARG A 401 -11.55 3.81 -26.49
N ARG A 402 -10.61 3.65 -27.45
CA ARG A 402 -10.62 2.56 -28.44
C ARG A 402 -10.41 1.19 -27.80
N ALA A 403 -9.70 1.13 -26.68
CA ALA A 403 -9.52 -0.09 -25.89
C ALA A 403 -10.69 -0.38 -24.92
N GLY A 404 -11.75 0.44 -24.93
CA GLY A 404 -12.95 0.26 -24.11
C GLY A 404 -12.80 0.73 -22.67
N TYR A 405 -11.95 1.73 -22.43
CA TYR A 405 -11.87 2.38 -21.13
C TYR A 405 -12.79 3.61 -21.07
N ASP A 406 -13.35 3.86 -19.90
CA ASP A 406 -14.28 4.95 -19.64
C ASP A 406 -13.66 6.10 -18.87
N TRP A 407 -12.58 5.83 -18.12
CA TRP A 407 -11.91 6.83 -17.29
C TRP A 407 -10.39 6.62 -17.23
N PHE A 408 -9.69 7.68 -16.80
CA PHE A 408 -8.23 7.73 -16.65
C PHE A 408 -7.86 8.31 -15.28
N LEU A 409 -7.01 7.62 -14.54
CA LEU A 409 -6.48 8.07 -13.26
C LEU A 409 -4.97 8.25 -13.34
N THR A 410 -4.51 9.41 -12.90
CA THR A 410 -3.11 9.67 -12.55
C THR A 410 -3.01 10.64 -11.38
N GLN A 411 -1.88 10.68 -10.71
CA GLN A 411 -1.60 11.62 -9.63
C GLN A 411 -0.32 12.44 -9.89
N LYS A 412 0.59 11.93 -10.71
CA LYS A 412 1.95 12.47 -10.85
C LYS A 412 2.01 13.93 -11.33
N ILE A 413 1.03 14.41 -12.08
CA ILE A 413 1.00 15.79 -12.61
C ILE A 413 0.92 16.84 -11.49
N SER A 414 0.42 16.49 -10.30
CA SER A 414 0.44 17.37 -9.14
C SER A 414 1.87 17.69 -8.62
N TRP A 415 2.89 16.97 -9.09
CA TRP A 415 4.30 17.15 -8.71
C TRP A 415 5.05 18.15 -9.60
N ASN A 416 4.36 18.88 -10.47
CA ASN A 416 4.97 19.92 -11.30
C ASN A 416 5.73 20.96 -10.47
N ASP A 417 6.90 21.37 -10.97
CA ASP A 417 7.77 22.34 -10.29
C ASP A 417 7.13 23.73 -10.17
N THR A 418 6.46 24.20 -11.21
CA THR A 418 5.99 25.58 -11.33
C THR A 418 4.53 25.71 -11.75
N THR A 419 4.04 24.82 -12.60
CA THR A 419 2.68 24.90 -13.11
C THR A 419 1.71 24.10 -12.23
N GLU A 420 0.73 24.79 -11.64
CA GLU A 420 -0.39 24.14 -10.99
C GLU A 420 -1.43 23.77 -12.05
N PHE A 421 -1.76 22.49 -12.16
CA PHE A 421 -2.79 22.03 -13.08
C PHE A 421 -4.15 22.57 -12.65
N PRO A 422 -4.97 23.13 -13.57
CA PRO A 422 -6.17 23.89 -13.20
C PRO A 422 -7.33 23.04 -12.70
N HIS A 423 -7.35 21.73 -12.97
CA HIS A 423 -8.47 20.83 -12.68
C HIS A 423 -7.99 19.55 -11.99
N HIS A 424 -8.85 18.94 -11.18
CA HIS A 424 -8.72 17.59 -10.68
C HIS A 424 -9.66 16.60 -11.38
N SER A 425 -10.85 17.07 -11.79
CA SER A 425 -11.85 16.27 -12.49
C SER A 425 -12.23 16.96 -13.81
N PHE A 426 -11.91 16.34 -14.94
CA PHE A 426 -12.09 17.00 -16.24
C PHE A 426 -12.21 15.98 -17.38
N GLN A 427 -12.65 16.44 -18.55
CA GLN A 427 -12.57 15.68 -19.77
C GLN A 427 -11.23 15.94 -20.46
N TRP A 428 -10.39 14.91 -20.55
CA TRP A 428 -9.14 15.01 -21.30
C TRP A 428 -9.38 14.73 -22.78
N GLU A 429 -9.13 15.74 -23.63
CA GLU A 429 -9.30 15.64 -25.08
C GLU A 429 -7.93 15.44 -25.75
N GLY A 430 -7.82 14.33 -26.48
CA GLY A 430 -6.62 13.98 -27.25
C GLY A 430 -6.49 14.71 -28.57
N ILE A 431 -5.40 14.44 -29.29
CA ILE A 431 -5.04 15.08 -30.56
C ILE A 431 -6.05 14.81 -31.69
N ASP A 432 -6.89 13.79 -31.56
CA ASP A 432 -7.94 13.42 -32.54
C ASP A 432 -9.34 13.89 -32.11
N GLY A 433 -9.46 14.64 -31.01
CA GLY A 433 -10.72 15.08 -30.44
C GLY A 433 -11.45 14.07 -29.57
N THR A 434 -10.88 12.86 -29.37
CA THR A 434 -11.45 11.87 -28.45
C THR A 434 -11.33 12.35 -27.01
N ARG A 435 -12.40 12.19 -26.20
CA ARG A 435 -12.42 12.59 -24.78
C ARG A 435 -12.52 11.37 -23.87
N ILE A 436 -11.84 11.47 -22.72
CA ILE A 436 -11.93 10.53 -21.61
C ILE A 436 -12.04 11.28 -20.29
N LEU A 437 -12.95 10.84 -19.41
CA LEU A 437 -13.04 11.39 -18.06
C LEU A 437 -11.73 11.11 -17.31
N THR A 438 -11.13 12.14 -16.74
CA THR A 438 -9.84 12.05 -16.05
C THR A 438 -9.97 12.63 -14.65
N HIS A 439 -9.33 11.98 -13.68
CA HIS A 439 -9.28 12.46 -12.29
C HIS A 439 -7.86 12.38 -11.74
N PHE A 440 -7.43 13.48 -11.10
CA PHE A 440 -6.22 13.58 -10.29
C PHE A 440 -6.63 13.64 -8.83
N PRO A 441 -6.23 12.68 -7.98
CA PRO A 441 -6.53 12.74 -6.55
C PRO A 441 -6.03 14.05 -5.92
N PRO A 442 -6.93 14.87 -5.33
CA PRO A 442 -6.54 16.16 -4.76
C PRO A 442 -5.66 16.08 -3.52
N SER A 443 -5.44 14.86 -3.01
CA SER A 443 -4.47 14.57 -1.94
C SER A 443 -3.00 14.73 -2.39
N ASP A 444 -2.74 14.91 -3.69
CA ASP A 444 -1.41 15.04 -4.30
C ASP A 444 -0.44 13.90 -3.96
N THR A 445 -1.01 12.75 -3.62
CA THR A 445 -0.27 11.53 -3.30
C THR A 445 -1.08 10.28 -3.66
N TYR A 446 -0.37 9.21 -4.04
CA TYR A 446 -0.95 7.86 -4.14
C TYR A 446 -0.71 7.01 -2.88
N SER A 447 -0.13 7.61 -1.83
CA SER A 447 0.28 6.93 -0.59
C SER A 447 -0.24 7.64 0.67
N ALA A 448 -1.49 8.15 0.63
CA ALA A 448 -2.08 8.82 1.77
C ALA A 448 -2.17 7.91 3.01
N CYS A 449 -2.08 8.51 4.18
CA CYS A 449 -2.20 7.86 5.50
C CYS A 449 -3.58 8.06 6.14
N VAL A 450 -4.49 8.73 5.43
CA VAL A 450 -5.84 9.09 5.91
C VAL A 450 -5.76 9.89 7.22
N THR A 451 -4.89 10.88 7.28
CA THR A 451 -4.83 11.79 8.42
C THR A 451 -5.85 12.91 8.27
N ALA A 452 -6.19 13.58 9.37
CA ALA A 452 -7.09 14.74 9.30
C ALA A 452 -6.48 15.87 8.45
N GLU A 453 -5.16 16.02 8.49
CA GLU A 453 -4.40 16.97 7.69
C GLU A 453 -4.54 16.68 6.19
N GLU A 454 -4.37 15.41 5.78
CA GLU A 454 -4.51 15.01 4.37
C GLU A 454 -5.94 15.16 3.86
N LEU A 455 -6.95 14.87 4.69
CA LEU A 455 -8.36 15.07 4.34
C LEU A 455 -8.70 16.54 4.14
N MET A 456 -8.28 17.41 5.06
CA MET A 456 -8.47 18.85 4.91
C MET A 456 -7.68 19.43 3.75
N TYR A 457 -6.47 18.92 3.51
CA TYR A 457 -5.70 19.28 2.32
C TYR A 457 -6.45 18.89 1.04
N THR A 458 -6.98 17.68 0.96
CA THR A 458 -7.77 17.19 -0.17
C THR A 458 -8.96 18.13 -0.46
N GLU A 459 -9.71 18.52 0.57
CA GLU A 459 -10.84 19.45 0.42
C GLU A 459 -10.39 20.84 -0.05
N HIS A 460 -9.33 21.39 0.55
CA HIS A 460 -8.82 22.71 0.18
C HIS A 460 -8.24 22.74 -1.23
N ASN A 461 -7.52 21.70 -1.61
CA ASN A 461 -6.82 21.61 -2.89
C ASN A 461 -7.76 21.27 -4.07
N PHE A 462 -8.87 20.59 -3.84
CA PHE A 462 -9.81 20.24 -4.91
C PHE A 462 -10.24 21.48 -5.69
N ARG A 463 -10.07 21.47 -7.01
CA ARG A 463 -10.24 22.66 -7.87
C ARG A 463 -11.67 22.83 -8.38
N ASP A 464 -12.36 21.75 -8.65
CA ASP A 464 -13.64 21.73 -9.37
C ASP A 464 -14.84 21.65 -8.40
N LYS A 465 -14.76 22.39 -7.27
CA LYS A 465 -15.78 22.40 -6.19
C LYS A 465 -17.11 22.99 -6.59
N ASP A 466 -17.12 23.83 -7.60
CA ASP A 466 -18.31 24.43 -8.18
C ASP A 466 -19.11 23.45 -9.03
N LEU A 467 -18.48 22.37 -9.49
CA LEU A 467 -19.07 21.35 -10.34
C LEU A 467 -19.23 19.99 -9.66
N SER A 468 -18.38 19.67 -8.68
CA SER A 468 -18.36 18.35 -8.05
C SER A 468 -18.07 18.43 -6.56
N ASP A 469 -18.74 17.60 -5.78
CA ASP A 469 -18.50 17.36 -4.37
C ASP A 469 -17.85 16.01 -4.10
N CYS A 470 -17.28 15.36 -5.14
CA CYS A 470 -16.69 14.02 -5.06
C CYS A 470 -15.22 14.04 -5.48
N ALA A 471 -14.35 13.45 -4.67
CA ALA A 471 -12.92 13.27 -4.95
C ALA A 471 -12.44 11.89 -4.52
N LEU A 472 -11.36 11.41 -5.15
CA LEU A 472 -10.71 10.14 -4.82
C LEU A 472 -9.44 10.38 -4.00
N MET A 473 -9.20 9.51 -3.00
CA MET A 473 -7.95 9.43 -2.24
C MET A 473 -7.39 8.03 -2.30
N LEU A 474 -6.15 7.88 -2.77
CA LEU A 474 -5.41 6.62 -2.70
C LEU A 474 -4.67 6.53 -1.37
N PHE A 475 -4.90 5.47 -0.59
CA PHE A 475 -4.25 5.31 0.71
C PHE A 475 -3.53 3.97 0.84
N GLY A 476 -2.39 4.00 1.49
CA GLY A 476 -1.51 2.85 1.69
C GLY A 476 -0.10 3.16 1.26
N TYR A 477 0.91 2.69 1.99
CA TYR A 477 2.31 2.93 1.66
C TYR A 477 2.70 2.24 0.36
N GLY A 478 2.94 3.03 -0.67
CA GLY A 478 3.50 2.60 -1.95
C GLY A 478 5.02 2.41 -1.90
N ASP A 479 5.64 2.32 -3.08
CA ASP A 479 7.09 2.22 -3.27
C ASP A 479 7.74 1.12 -2.40
N GLY A 480 7.06 -0.04 -2.29
CA GLY A 480 7.50 -1.16 -1.47
C GLY A 480 7.20 -1.03 0.04
N GLY A 481 6.33 -0.11 0.44
CA GLY A 481 5.97 0.13 1.84
C GLY A 481 4.95 -0.84 2.45
N GLY A 482 4.44 -1.80 1.68
CA GLY A 482 3.53 -2.85 2.17
C GLY A 482 2.05 -2.51 2.17
N GLY A 483 1.66 -1.38 1.59
CA GLY A 483 0.27 -0.96 1.40
C GLY A 483 -0.40 -0.40 2.65
N PRO A 484 -1.74 -0.56 2.77
CA PRO A 484 -2.51 -0.08 3.90
C PRO A 484 -2.08 -0.67 5.25
N THR A 485 -2.42 0.04 6.31
CA THR A 485 -2.13 -0.36 7.70
C THR A 485 -3.39 -0.35 8.56
N ARG A 486 -3.31 -0.97 9.76
CA ARG A 486 -4.38 -0.91 10.76
C ARG A 486 -4.74 0.52 11.15
N GLU A 487 -3.73 1.38 11.27
CA GLU A 487 -3.90 2.78 11.64
C GLU A 487 -4.73 3.54 10.60
N MET A 488 -4.45 3.32 9.32
CA MET A 488 -5.20 3.93 8.22
C MET A 488 -6.68 3.48 8.24
N LEU A 489 -6.92 2.18 8.40
CA LEU A 489 -8.28 1.63 8.50
C LEU A 489 -9.00 2.11 9.79
N GLY A 490 -8.28 2.23 10.89
CA GLY A 490 -8.80 2.78 12.13
C GLY A 490 -9.17 4.27 12.03
N ARG A 491 -8.40 5.05 11.26
CA ARG A 491 -8.72 6.46 10.94
C ARG A 491 -9.93 6.56 10.01
N LEU A 492 -10.00 5.75 8.95
CA LEU A 492 -11.17 5.69 8.06
C LEU A 492 -12.47 5.50 8.85
N LYS A 493 -12.47 4.53 9.78
CA LYS A 493 -13.64 4.28 10.65
C LYS A 493 -14.06 5.52 11.45
N ARG A 494 -13.09 6.34 11.91
CA ARG A 494 -13.35 7.53 12.75
C ARG A 494 -13.72 8.76 11.93
N PHE A 495 -13.17 8.88 10.74
CA PHE A 495 -13.35 10.04 9.87
C PHE A 495 -14.50 9.87 8.88
N HIS A 496 -15.17 8.71 8.88
CA HIS A 496 -16.25 8.41 7.94
C HIS A 496 -17.26 9.56 7.82
N ASP A 497 -17.78 10.04 8.94
CA ASP A 497 -18.74 11.14 9.00
C ASP A 497 -18.47 11.96 10.27
N LEU A 498 -17.45 12.83 10.24
CA LEU A 498 -16.97 13.56 11.41
C LEU A 498 -17.02 15.08 11.19
N GLU A 499 -17.76 15.79 12.05
CA GLU A 499 -17.86 17.26 12.04
C GLU A 499 -16.50 17.95 12.05
N GLY A 500 -16.23 18.73 10.98
CA GLY A 500 -14.98 19.45 10.77
C GLY A 500 -14.02 18.79 9.77
N LEU A 501 -14.42 17.67 9.15
CA LEU A 501 -13.70 16.98 8.08
C LEU A 501 -14.61 16.70 6.88
N PRO A 502 -14.07 16.41 5.70
CA PRO A 502 -14.78 15.76 4.61
C PRO A 502 -15.42 14.43 5.05
N LYS A 503 -16.47 14.00 4.36
CA LYS A 503 -16.99 12.64 4.51
C LYS A 503 -16.08 11.68 3.78
N VAL A 504 -15.72 10.57 4.42
CA VAL A 504 -14.77 9.60 3.87
C VAL A 504 -15.38 8.22 3.85
N GLU A 505 -15.43 7.60 2.68
CA GLU A 505 -15.96 6.24 2.52
C GLU A 505 -14.96 5.35 1.78
N THR A 506 -14.85 4.08 2.20
CA THR A 506 -14.14 3.08 1.39
C THR A 506 -14.97 2.81 0.15
N SER A 507 -14.39 2.95 -1.03
CA SER A 507 -15.12 2.85 -2.29
C SER A 507 -14.34 2.05 -3.33
N GLY A 508 -15.05 1.53 -4.34
CA GLY A 508 -14.46 1.01 -5.56
C GLY A 508 -14.15 2.16 -6.54
N PRO A 509 -13.08 2.05 -7.35
CA PRO A 509 -12.75 3.09 -8.34
C PRO A 509 -13.87 3.37 -9.34
N ASP A 510 -14.53 2.32 -9.87
CA ASP A 510 -15.59 2.49 -10.89
C ASP A 510 -16.79 3.28 -10.32
N GLU A 511 -17.23 2.96 -9.10
CA GLU A 511 -18.32 3.67 -8.42
C GLU A 511 -18.02 5.16 -8.25
N LEU A 512 -16.80 5.49 -7.89
CA LEU A 512 -16.35 6.89 -7.76
C LEU A 512 -16.31 7.61 -9.10
N PHE A 513 -15.79 6.95 -10.13
CA PHE A 513 -15.76 7.54 -11.46
C PHE A 513 -17.16 7.70 -12.06
N ASP A 514 -18.12 6.86 -11.70
CA ASP A 514 -19.53 7.05 -12.08
C ASP A 514 -20.13 8.30 -11.41
N MET A 515 -19.83 8.53 -10.12
CA MET A 515 -20.26 9.75 -9.42
C MET A 515 -19.63 11.00 -10.03
N ILE A 516 -18.32 10.97 -10.27
CA ILE A 516 -17.59 12.08 -10.91
C ILE A 516 -18.14 12.33 -12.34
N ARG A 517 -18.39 11.27 -13.11
CA ARG A 517 -18.98 11.38 -14.46
C ARG A 517 -20.31 12.10 -14.44
N LYS A 518 -21.20 11.68 -13.54
CA LYS A 518 -22.51 12.29 -13.39
C LYS A 518 -22.41 13.79 -13.18
N GLN A 519 -21.51 14.24 -12.29
CA GLN A 519 -21.38 15.66 -11.95
C GLN A 519 -20.60 16.44 -13.01
N ILE A 520 -19.43 15.95 -13.42
CA ILE A 520 -18.50 16.67 -14.32
C ILE A 520 -18.92 16.58 -15.80
N VAL A 521 -19.59 15.53 -16.22
CA VAL A 521 -19.95 15.35 -17.64
C VAL A 521 -21.44 15.58 -17.86
N ASP A 522 -22.30 14.85 -17.12
CA ASP A 522 -23.73 14.83 -17.43
C ASP A 522 -24.46 16.07 -16.91
N GLU A 523 -24.18 16.49 -15.67
CA GLU A 523 -24.83 17.65 -15.03
C GLU A 523 -24.18 18.97 -15.44
N ALA A 524 -22.85 19.04 -15.54
CA ALA A 524 -22.13 20.25 -15.94
C ALA A 524 -22.35 20.62 -17.43
N GLY A 525 -22.57 19.63 -18.30
CA GLY A 525 -22.87 19.88 -19.71
C GLY A 525 -21.80 20.74 -20.41
N GLU A 526 -22.17 21.96 -20.84
CA GLU A 526 -21.25 22.90 -21.52
C GLU A 526 -20.20 23.52 -20.57
N GLU A 527 -20.43 23.50 -19.26
CA GLU A 527 -19.49 23.99 -18.25
C GLU A 527 -18.42 22.93 -17.88
N SER A 528 -18.53 21.70 -18.39
CA SER A 528 -17.58 20.62 -18.16
C SER A 528 -16.17 21.05 -18.53
N PRO A 529 -15.18 20.93 -17.61
CA PRO A 529 -13.81 21.33 -17.90
C PRO A 529 -13.21 20.42 -18.97
N ILE A 530 -12.50 21.00 -19.95
CA ILE A 530 -11.85 20.26 -21.03
C ILE A 530 -10.37 20.66 -21.09
N TRP A 531 -9.48 19.67 -20.98
CA TRP A 531 -8.05 19.83 -21.20
C TRP A 531 -7.65 19.22 -22.53
N HIS A 532 -6.96 19.99 -23.40
CA HIS A 532 -6.53 19.55 -24.73
C HIS A 532 -5.05 19.20 -24.78
N GLY A 533 -4.72 18.09 -25.46
CA GLY A 533 -3.35 17.74 -25.77
C GLY A 533 -2.67 16.83 -24.74
N GLU A 534 -1.39 17.03 -24.47
CA GLU A 534 -0.63 16.22 -23.54
C GLU A 534 -0.86 16.60 -22.07
N LEU A 535 -0.57 15.66 -21.17
CA LEU A 535 -0.40 15.93 -19.74
C LEU A 535 1.10 15.92 -19.44
N TYR A 536 1.70 17.10 -19.37
CA TYR A 536 3.14 17.27 -19.20
C TYR A 536 3.54 17.29 -17.73
N LEU A 537 4.61 16.56 -17.38
CA LEU A 537 5.21 16.60 -16.05
C LEU A 537 6.46 17.49 -16.05
N GLU A 538 6.45 18.52 -15.22
CA GLU A 538 7.60 19.43 -15.01
C GLU A 538 8.55 18.92 -13.92
N LEU A 539 8.84 17.62 -13.91
CA LEU A 539 9.72 16.98 -12.93
C LEU A 539 10.42 15.77 -13.56
N HIS A 540 11.49 15.27 -12.95
CA HIS A 540 12.17 14.03 -13.35
C HIS A 540 12.63 13.96 -14.82
N ARG A 541 12.88 15.07 -15.47
CA ARG A 541 13.21 15.16 -16.91
C ARG A 541 14.42 14.31 -17.31
N GLY A 542 15.38 14.14 -16.42
CA GLY A 542 16.56 13.31 -16.64
C GLY A 542 16.23 11.83 -16.88
N THR A 543 15.09 11.33 -16.39
CA THR A 543 14.65 9.95 -16.60
C THR A 543 14.36 9.63 -18.06
N LEU A 544 14.00 10.62 -18.87
CA LEU A 544 13.75 10.45 -20.31
C LEU A 544 15.02 10.16 -21.11
N THR A 545 16.18 10.48 -20.57
CA THR A 545 17.49 10.35 -21.26
C THR A 545 18.51 9.49 -20.51
N SER A 546 18.33 9.25 -19.21
CA SER A 546 19.21 8.35 -18.46
C SER A 546 19.03 6.90 -18.90
N GLN A 547 20.08 6.07 -18.73
CA GLN A 547 20.12 4.66 -19.16
C GLN A 547 19.73 4.50 -20.64
N GLN A 548 20.35 5.28 -21.50
CA GLN A 548 20.03 5.39 -22.92
C GLN A 548 20.08 4.04 -23.66
N GLU A 549 20.95 3.12 -23.24
CA GLU A 549 21.07 1.79 -23.86
C GLU A 549 19.75 1.00 -23.75
N MET A 550 19.09 1.06 -22.60
CA MET A 550 17.79 0.41 -22.39
C MET A 550 16.72 1.02 -23.31
N LYS A 551 16.65 2.35 -23.38
CA LYS A 551 15.69 3.06 -24.23
C LYS A 551 15.92 2.79 -25.72
N ARG A 552 17.19 2.74 -26.14
CA ARG A 552 17.57 2.34 -27.49
C ARG A 552 17.21 0.89 -27.79
N GLY A 553 17.43 -0.01 -26.80
CA GLY A 553 17.02 -1.41 -26.89
C GLY A 553 15.51 -1.51 -27.12
N CYS A 554 14.71 -0.87 -26.28
CA CYS A 554 13.26 -0.85 -26.42
C CYS A 554 12.80 -0.34 -27.79
N ARG A 555 13.37 0.77 -28.29
CA ARG A 555 13.05 1.30 -29.63
C ARG A 555 13.42 0.31 -30.75
N ASN A 556 14.56 -0.35 -30.64
CA ASN A 556 14.98 -1.37 -31.61
C ASN A 556 14.03 -2.58 -31.59
N GLU A 557 13.65 -3.05 -30.41
CA GLU A 557 12.71 -4.16 -30.24
C GLU A 557 11.35 -3.84 -30.84
N GLU A 558 10.80 -2.65 -30.61
CA GLU A 558 9.57 -2.20 -31.26
C GLU A 558 9.65 -2.27 -32.79
N THR A 559 10.81 -1.94 -33.36
CA THR A 559 11.04 -1.98 -34.81
C THR A 559 11.18 -3.41 -35.29
N TRP A 560 11.96 -4.24 -34.59
CA TRP A 560 12.19 -5.64 -34.97
C TRP A 560 10.93 -6.49 -34.84
N LEU A 561 10.14 -6.31 -33.80
CA LEU A 561 8.87 -7.05 -33.63
C LEU A 561 7.92 -6.78 -34.80
N ARG A 562 7.77 -5.51 -35.21
CA ARG A 562 6.97 -5.16 -36.39
C ARG A 562 7.52 -5.80 -37.69
N ALA A 563 8.84 -5.79 -37.85
CA ALA A 563 9.47 -6.43 -39.01
C ALA A 563 9.26 -7.95 -39.02
N VAL A 564 9.41 -8.61 -37.87
CA VAL A 564 9.17 -10.05 -37.71
C VAL A 564 7.72 -10.40 -38.03
N GLU A 565 6.75 -9.68 -37.46
CA GLU A 565 5.33 -9.90 -37.73
C GLU A 565 4.98 -9.74 -39.22
N TYR A 566 5.52 -8.69 -39.86
CA TYR A 566 5.35 -8.49 -41.30
C TYR A 566 5.92 -9.65 -42.10
N LEU A 567 7.14 -10.10 -41.82
CA LEU A 567 7.78 -11.20 -42.52
C LEU A 567 7.05 -12.54 -42.30
N CYS A 568 6.60 -12.80 -41.07
CA CYS A 568 5.82 -14.00 -40.74
C CYS A 568 4.47 -13.99 -41.46
N ALA A 569 3.79 -12.86 -41.53
CA ALA A 569 2.55 -12.72 -42.28
C ALA A 569 2.79 -12.92 -43.79
N ALA A 570 3.86 -12.34 -44.35
CA ALA A 570 4.22 -12.56 -45.76
C ALA A 570 4.55 -14.02 -46.04
N ALA A 571 5.31 -14.70 -45.19
CA ALA A 571 5.61 -16.12 -45.31
C ALA A 571 4.34 -17.00 -45.28
N ALA A 572 3.40 -16.69 -44.37
CA ALA A 572 2.13 -17.44 -44.29
C ALA A 572 1.22 -17.25 -45.53
N ILE A 573 1.37 -16.13 -46.26
CA ILE A 573 0.67 -15.90 -47.50
C ILE A 573 1.33 -16.66 -48.64
N ASP A 574 2.67 -16.68 -48.67
CA ASP A 574 3.46 -17.31 -49.74
C ASP A 574 3.50 -18.84 -49.60
N ASP A 575 3.57 -19.34 -48.39
CA ASP A 575 3.58 -20.79 -48.08
C ASP A 575 2.45 -21.14 -47.09
N SER A 576 1.41 -21.82 -47.60
CA SER A 576 0.26 -22.26 -46.82
C SER A 576 0.59 -23.30 -45.73
N SER A 577 1.78 -23.91 -45.76
CA SER A 577 2.27 -24.82 -44.72
C SER A 577 2.94 -24.12 -43.58
N TYR A 578 3.29 -22.83 -43.72
CA TYR A 578 3.89 -22.03 -42.69
C TYR A 578 2.86 -21.69 -41.61
N THR A 579 3.17 -22.02 -40.37
CA THR A 579 2.34 -21.65 -39.22
C THR A 579 2.86 -20.32 -38.65
N TYR A 580 2.00 -19.31 -38.62
CA TYR A 580 2.31 -18.03 -37.98
C TYR A 580 2.56 -18.27 -36.49
N PRO A 581 3.71 -17.81 -35.90
CA PRO A 581 4.10 -18.07 -34.50
C PRO A 581 3.23 -17.36 -33.47
#